data_491764e892f668bb89a3435d8bc08517
#
_entry.id   491764e892f668bb89a3435d8bc08517
#
_cell.length_a   1.000
_cell.length_b   1.000
_cell.length_c   1.000
_cell.angle_alpha   90.00
_cell.angle_beta   90.00
_cell.angle_gamma   90.00
#
_symmetry.space_group_name_H-M   'P 1'
#
loop_
_entity.id
_entity.type
_entity.pdbx_description
1 polymer ?
#
loop_
_entity_poly.entity_id
_entity_poly.type
_entity_poly.pdbx_seq_one_letter_code
_entity_poly.pdbx_strand_id
1 'polypeptide(L)'
;ALNSLATAPQSERTLTGHSLLLQSNALRSALLPYTLEGPFGRLLDAAEDSLAFKDVQCFETETLMHQAAVVPPVLTYLFHRLEKRFDGKPTLLILDEAWVFLDNPLFAARIREWLKVLRKKNVAVVFATQSLADIADSSIAPAIIESCPQRIFLPNDRAIEPQSRAAYQQFGLNERQIELISRAIPKRQYYLQSRRGNRLFALGMG
;
A
#
# COMPACT_ATOMS: atom_id res chain seq x y z
N ALA A 1 25.29 -7.60 -17.78
CA ALA A 1 24.97 -8.37 -16.58
C ALA A 1 23.57 -8.97 -16.63
N LEU A 2 22.47 -8.18 -16.69
CA LEU A 2 21.09 -8.73 -16.68
C LEU A 2 20.82 -9.69 -17.85
N ASN A 3 21.24 -9.34 -19.08
CA ASN A 3 21.05 -10.23 -20.25
C ASN A 3 21.82 -11.56 -20.09
N SER A 4 23.04 -11.50 -19.56
CA SER A 4 23.84 -12.70 -19.28
C SER A 4 23.17 -13.55 -18.20
N LEU A 5 22.67 -12.94 -17.13
CA LEU A 5 21.95 -13.65 -16.08
C LEU A 5 20.66 -14.30 -16.60
N ALA A 6 19.94 -13.65 -17.51
CA ALA A 6 18.71 -14.18 -18.09
C ALA A 6 18.92 -15.47 -18.90
N THR A 7 20.14 -15.69 -19.43
CA THR A 7 20.52 -16.89 -20.17
C THR A 7 21.23 -17.95 -19.32
N ALA A 8 21.61 -17.60 -18.08
CA ALA A 8 22.24 -18.51 -17.14
C ALA A 8 21.29 -19.61 -16.66
N PRO A 9 21.78 -20.72 -16.09
CA PRO A 9 20.96 -21.70 -15.41
C PRO A 9 20.10 -21.05 -14.29
N GLN A 10 18.92 -21.60 -14.04
CA GLN A 10 17.99 -21.04 -13.05
C GLN A 10 18.62 -20.89 -11.66
N SER A 11 19.43 -21.86 -11.24
CA SER A 11 20.15 -21.84 -9.97
C SER A 11 21.10 -20.64 -9.79
N GLU A 12 21.53 -20.03 -10.88
CA GLU A 12 22.44 -18.88 -10.89
C GLU A 12 21.71 -17.54 -11.02
N ARG A 13 20.39 -17.56 -11.32
CA ARG A 13 19.56 -16.35 -11.51
C ARG A 13 19.16 -15.74 -10.16
N THR A 14 20.15 -15.40 -9.37
CA THR A 14 20.04 -14.84 -8.02
C THR A 14 20.62 -13.44 -7.95
N LEU A 15 20.38 -12.72 -6.87
CA LEU A 15 21.04 -11.42 -6.64
C LEU A 15 22.56 -11.60 -6.45
N THR A 16 22.99 -12.70 -5.80
CA THR A 16 24.41 -13.08 -5.70
C THR A 16 24.99 -13.30 -7.08
N GLY A 17 24.35 -14.12 -7.92
CA GLY A 17 24.80 -14.35 -9.29
C GLY A 17 24.87 -13.06 -10.12
N HIS A 18 23.88 -12.18 -9.96
CA HIS A 18 23.89 -10.86 -10.60
C HIS A 18 25.06 -10.00 -10.14
N SER A 19 25.33 -9.97 -8.84
CA SER A 19 26.44 -9.22 -8.25
C SER A 19 27.79 -9.58 -8.85
N LEU A 20 28.04 -10.87 -9.11
CA LEU A 20 29.27 -11.38 -9.72
C LEU A 20 29.46 -10.87 -11.16
N LEU A 21 28.39 -10.61 -11.89
CA LEU A 21 28.42 -10.13 -13.27
C LEU A 21 28.53 -8.61 -13.38
N LEU A 22 28.45 -7.88 -12.27
CA LEU A 22 28.57 -6.41 -12.26
C LEU A 22 30.04 -5.98 -12.38
N GLN A 23 30.34 -5.09 -13.32
CA GLN A 23 31.66 -4.49 -13.49
C GLN A 23 31.89 -3.30 -12.57
N SER A 24 30.81 -2.59 -12.20
CA SER A 24 30.87 -1.42 -11.33
C SER A 24 30.95 -1.83 -9.84
N ASN A 25 32.02 -1.47 -9.17
CA ASN A 25 32.18 -1.69 -7.73
C ASN A 25 31.10 -0.98 -6.92
N ALA A 26 30.67 0.22 -7.33
CA ALA A 26 29.61 0.96 -6.66
C ALA A 26 28.27 0.20 -6.70
N LEU A 27 27.90 -0.35 -7.85
CA LEU A 27 26.68 -1.17 -7.99
C LEU A 27 26.79 -2.47 -7.21
N ARG A 28 27.95 -3.10 -7.23
CA ARG A 28 28.19 -4.33 -6.45
C ARG A 28 28.04 -4.07 -4.95
N SER A 29 28.65 -3.01 -4.45
CA SER A 29 28.54 -2.61 -3.04
C SER A 29 27.10 -2.26 -2.64
N ALA A 30 26.34 -1.61 -3.53
CA ALA A 30 24.93 -1.29 -3.28
C ALA A 30 24.05 -2.56 -3.26
N LEU A 31 24.40 -3.59 -4.02
CA LEU A 31 23.64 -4.84 -4.08
C LEU A 31 24.03 -5.82 -2.95
N LEU A 32 25.25 -5.73 -2.44
CA LEU A 32 25.81 -6.67 -1.44
C LEU A 32 24.90 -6.93 -0.24
N PRO A 33 24.22 -5.93 0.37
CA PRO A 33 23.33 -6.19 1.51
C PRO A 33 22.20 -7.19 1.21
N TYR A 34 21.82 -7.34 -0.04
CA TYR A 34 20.69 -8.15 -0.50
C TYR A 34 21.11 -9.51 -1.10
N THR A 35 22.42 -9.78 -1.21
CA THR A 35 22.97 -11.06 -1.62
C THR A 35 23.06 -12.02 -0.43
N LEU A 36 23.33 -13.31 -0.68
CA LEU A 36 23.50 -14.32 0.37
C LEU A 36 24.60 -13.98 1.39
N GLU A 37 25.57 -13.16 1.02
CA GLU A 37 26.64 -12.67 1.91
C GLU A 37 26.16 -11.52 2.80
N GLY A 38 25.05 -10.87 2.44
CA GLY A 38 24.52 -9.70 3.13
C GLY A 38 23.43 -10.03 4.16
N PRO A 39 23.09 -9.08 5.01
CA PRO A 39 22.12 -9.27 6.10
C PRO A 39 20.70 -9.62 5.62
N PHE A 40 20.34 -9.23 4.40
CA PHE A 40 18.99 -9.41 3.85
C PHE A 40 18.92 -10.52 2.77
N GLY A 41 20.02 -11.22 2.50
CA GLY A 41 20.07 -12.22 1.44
C GLY A 41 19.08 -13.37 1.66
N ARG A 42 18.91 -13.83 2.88
CA ARG A 42 17.95 -14.90 3.19
C ARG A 42 16.51 -14.53 2.86
N LEU A 43 16.18 -13.24 2.83
CA LEU A 43 14.85 -12.74 2.51
C LEU A 43 14.66 -12.49 1.00
N LEU A 44 15.73 -12.05 0.31
CA LEU A 44 15.60 -11.47 -1.04
C LEU A 44 16.36 -12.25 -2.11
N ASP A 45 17.33 -13.10 -1.74
CA ASP A 45 18.18 -13.80 -2.69
C ASP A 45 17.87 -15.29 -2.71
N ALA A 46 17.23 -15.75 -3.76
CA ALA A 46 16.87 -17.15 -3.96
C ALA A 46 16.85 -17.49 -5.45
N ALA A 47 17.15 -18.75 -5.78
CA ALA A 47 17.05 -19.27 -7.13
C ALA A 47 15.60 -19.53 -7.57
N GLU A 48 14.72 -19.73 -6.62
CA GLU A 48 13.30 -20.01 -6.85
C GLU A 48 12.42 -19.09 -5.99
N ASP A 49 11.29 -18.72 -6.57
CA ASP A 49 10.28 -17.92 -5.89
C ASP A 49 9.36 -18.83 -5.08
N SER A 50 9.50 -18.77 -3.76
CA SER A 50 8.67 -19.56 -2.84
C SER A 50 7.32 -18.89 -2.50
N LEU A 51 7.06 -17.66 -2.98
CA LEU A 51 5.83 -16.96 -2.70
C LEU A 51 4.66 -17.58 -3.49
N ALA A 52 3.92 -18.45 -2.83
CA ALA A 52 2.68 -19.01 -3.36
C ALA A 52 1.48 -18.11 -3.02
N PHE A 53 0.69 -17.76 -4.03
CA PHE A 53 -0.56 -17.02 -3.83
C PHE A 53 -1.74 -17.97 -3.70
N LYS A 54 -2.60 -17.70 -2.71
CA LYS A 54 -3.89 -18.34 -2.50
C LYS A 54 -5.04 -17.39 -2.89
N ASP A 55 -6.26 -17.87 -2.84
CA ASP A 55 -7.44 -17.02 -3.10
C ASP A 55 -7.59 -15.91 -2.06
N VAL A 56 -7.23 -16.19 -0.81
CA VAL A 56 -7.09 -15.20 0.25
C VAL A 56 -5.63 -15.19 0.70
N GLN A 57 -5.02 -14.02 0.61
CA GLN A 57 -3.61 -13.82 0.96
C GLN A 57 -3.48 -12.58 1.84
N CYS A 58 -2.78 -12.72 2.96
CA CYS A 58 -2.40 -11.61 3.83
C CYS A 58 -0.87 -11.52 3.92
N PHE A 59 -0.36 -10.31 3.87
CA PHE A 59 1.06 -10.00 4.09
C PHE A 59 1.17 -9.13 5.33
N GLU A 60 1.74 -9.71 6.39
CA GLU A 60 2.10 -8.95 7.58
C GLU A 60 3.38 -8.16 7.31
N THR A 61 3.30 -6.85 7.44
CA THR A 61 4.40 -5.94 7.08
C THR A 61 5.00 -5.21 8.29
N GLU A 62 4.44 -5.32 9.48
CA GLU A 62 4.87 -4.58 10.67
C GLU A 62 6.37 -4.73 10.93
N THR A 63 6.86 -5.97 11.02
CA THR A 63 8.29 -6.24 11.26
C THR A 63 9.18 -5.71 10.14
N LEU A 64 8.68 -5.71 8.90
CA LEU A 64 9.39 -5.21 7.73
C LEU A 64 9.56 -3.69 7.78
N MET A 65 8.53 -2.95 8.23
CA MET A 65 8.52 -1.49 8.25
C MET A 65 9.61 -0.87 9.13
N HIS A 66 10.10 -1.61 10.12
CA HIS A 66 11.24 -1.18 10.95
C HIS A 66 12.61 -1.28 10.25
N GLN A 67 12.66 -1.83 9.02
CA GLN A 67 13.89 -2.04 8.26
C GLN A 67 13.90 -1.24 6.97
N ALA A 68 14.19 0.05 7.07
CA ALA A 68 14.11 1.00 5.95
C ALA A 68 14.84 0.53 4.66
N ALA A 69 15.93 -0.22 4.78
CA ALA A 69 16.68 -0.74 3.63
C ALA A 69 15.96 -1.90 2.91
N VAL A 70 15.11 -2.64 3.62
CA VAL A 70 14.43 -3.84 3.10
C VAL A 70 13.06 -3.52 2.51
N VAL A 71 12.39 -2.51 3.06
CA VAL A 71 11.02 -2.12 2.64
C VAL A 71 10.92 -1.89 1.13
N PRO A 72 11.76 -1.05 0.48
CA PRO A 72 11.63 -0.77 -0.95
C PRO A 72 11.75 -2.02 -1.83
N PRO A 73 12.78 -2.88 -1.73
CA PRO A 73 12.89 -4.05 -2.58
C PRO A 73 11.79 -5.08 -2.35
N VAL A 74 11.38 -5.33 -1.10
CA VAL A 74 10.30 -6.27 -0.79
C VAL A 74 8.97 -5.78 -1.32
N LEU A 75 8.60 -4.53 -1.09
CA LEU A 75 7.36 -3.97 -1.62
C LEU A 75 7.36 -3.91 -3.14
N THR A 76 8.50 -3.60 -3.78
CA THR A 76 8.64 -3.63 -5.25
C THR A 76 8.34 -5.03 -5.77
N TYR A 77 8.88 -6.06 -5.13
CA TYR A 77 8.63 -7.45 -5.48
C TYR A 77 7.17 -7.85 -5.26
N LEU A 78 6.59 -7.53 -4.10
CA LEU A 78 5.19 -7.84 -3.80
C LEU A 78 4.23 -7.15 -4.78
N PHE A 79 4.44 -5.88 -5.08
CA PHE A 79 3.61 -5.14 -6.03
C PHE A 79 3.71 -5.74 -7.43
N HIS A 80 4.90 -6.11 -7.88
CA HIS A 80 5.09 -6.79 -9.14
C HIS A 80 4.35 -8.14 -9.21
N ARG A 81 4.41 -8.92 -8.13
CA ARG A 81 3.70 -10.20 -8.03
C ARG A 81 2.18 -10.03 -8.01
N LEU A 82 1.66 -9.02 -7.28
CA LEU A 82 0.25 -8.67 -7.25
C LEU A 82 -0.25 -8.24 -8.63
N GLU A 83 0.49 -7.39 -9.34
CA GLU A 83 0.11 -6.93 -10.69
C GLU A 83 -0.07 -8.07 -11.68
N LYS A 84 0.73 -9.11 -11.58
CA LYS A 84 0.60 -10.32 -12.41
C LYS A 84 -0.67 -11.12 -12.11
N ARG A 85 -1.27 -10.92 -10.93
CA ARG A 85 -2.53 -11.57 -10.52
C ARG A 85 -3.78 -10.83 -10.98
N PHE A 86 -3.65 -9.58 -11.38
CA PHE A 86 -4.77 -8.77 -11.87
C PHE A 86 -5.09 -9.12 -13.33
N ASP A 87 -5.64 -10.31 -13.53
CA ASP A 87 -5.92 -10.96 -14.80
C ASP A 87 -7.37 -10.77 -15.30
N GLY A 88 -8.15 -9.90 -14.62
CA GLY A 88 -9.55 -9.61 -14.92
C GLY A 88 -10.54 -10.35 -14.03
N LYS A 89 -10.10 -11.29 -13.19
CA LYS A 89 -10.95 -11.90 -12.16
C LYS A 89 -11.30 -10.89 -11.08
N PRO A 90 -12.51 -10.96 -10.49
CA PRO A 90 -12.87 -10.10 -9.37
C PRO A 90 -11.84 -10.23 -8.26
N THR A 91 -11.21 -9.12 -7.92
CA THR A 91 -10.17 -9.08 -6.89
C THR A 91 -10.44 -7.93 -5.92
N LEU A 92 -10.28 -8.19 -4.63
CA LEU A 92 -10.30 -7.18 -3.57
C LEU A 92 -8.88 -7.01 -3.03
N LEU A 93 -8.32 -5.81 -3.20
CA LEU A 93 -7.05 -5.42 -2.62
C LEU A 93 -7.31 -4.52 -1.41
N ILE A 94 -6.87 -4.95 -0.24
CA ILE A 94 -6.98 -4.19 1.00
C ILE A 94 -5.58 -3.71 1.38
N LEU A 95 -5.42 -2.40 1.49
CA LEU A 95 -4.21 -1.73 1.97
C LEU A 95 -4.54 -1.13 3.34
N ASP A 96 -4.20 -1.87 4.38
CA ASP A 96 -4.31 -1.41 5.75
C ASP A 96 -3.08 -0.60 6.12
N GLU A 97 -3.22 0.40 6.96
CA GLU A 97 -2.19 1.40 7.27
C GLU A 97 -1.56 2.00 6.01
N ALA A 98 -2.42 2.38 5.05
CA ALA A 98 -2.00 2.77 3.70
C ALA A 98 -1.02 3.96 3.66
N TRP A 99 -0.98 4.81 4.69
CA TRP A 99 -0.04 5.92 4.82
C TRP A 99 1.42 5.46 4.73
N VAL A 100 1.74 4.28 5.27
CA VAL A 100 3.09 3.70 5.22
C VAL A 100 3.63 3.58 3.79
N PHE A 101 2.74 3.28 2.83
CA PHE A 101 3.11 3.19 1.42
C PHE A 101 3.22 4.57 0.76
N LEU A 102 2.60 5.60 1.34
CA LEU A 102 2.57 6.94 0.77
C LEU A 102 3.81 7.77 1.10
N ASP A 103 4.52 7.44 2.16
CA ASP A 103 5.76 8.10 2.55
C ASP A 103 6.91 7.84 1.55
N ASN A 104 6.85 6.73 0.82
CA ASN A 104 7.84 6.41 -0.20
C ASN A 104 7.35 6.87 -1.59
N PRO A 105 8.06 7.78 -2.28
CA PRO A 105 7.64 8.34 -3.57
C PRO A 105 7.40 7.29 -4.67
N LEU A 106 8.17 6.18 -4.67
CA LEU A 106 8.01 5.11 -5.65
C LEU A 106 6.69 4.38 -5.47
N PHE A 107 6.31 4.10 -4.22
CA PHE A 107 5.04 3.43 -3.92
C PHE A 107 3.86 4.37 -4.07
N ALA A 108 3.99 5.62 -3.66
CA ALA A 108 2.98 6.65 -3.92
C ALA A 108 2.68 6.77 -5.42
N ALA A 109 3.71 6.79 -6.27
CA ALA A 109 3.55 6.81 -7.72
C ALA A 109 2.85 5.54 -8.25
N ARG A 110 3.21 4.36 -7.74
CA ARG A 110 2.61 3.10 -8.13
C ARG A 110 1.14 3.01 -7.70
N ILE A 111 0.81 3.42 -6.50
CA ILE A 111 -0.57 3.47 -6.02
C ILE A 111 -1.39 4.46 -6.85
N ARG A 112 -0.84 5.62 -7.18
CA ARG A 112 -1.51 6.58 -8.09
C ARG A 112 -1.83 5.96 -9.46
N GLU A 113 -0.90 5.19 -10.02
CA GLU A 113 -1.10 4.47 -11.28
C GLU A 113 -2.21 3.41 -11.12
N TRP A 114 -2.15 2.60 -10.05
CA TRP A 114 -3.15 1.58 -9.75
C TRP A 114 -4.56 2.14 -9.63
N LEU A 115 -4.74 3.23 -8.92
CA LEU A 115 -6.05 3.89 -8.79
C LEU A 115 -6.69 4.22 -10.14
N LYS A 116 -5.89 4.49 -11.18
CA LYS A 116 -6.38 4.78 -12.53
C LYS A 116 -6.73 3.52 -13.34
N VAL A 117 -6.00 2.42 -13.13
CA VAL A 117 -6.07 1.26 -14.03
C VAL A 117 -6.73 0.03 -13.42
N LEU A 118 -6.73 -0.15 -12.09
CA LEU A 118 -7.21 -1.37 -11.43
C LEU A 118 -8.69 -1.63 -11.66
N ARG A 119 -9.51 -0.57 -11.78
CA ARG A 119 -10.92 -0.72 -12.14
C ARG A 119 -11.10 -1.45 -13.48
N LYS A 120 -10.23 -1.20 -14.47
CA LYS A 120 -10.28 -1.88 -15.78
C LYS A 120 -9.88 -3.34 -15.70
N LYS A 121 -9.17 -3.71 -14.63
CA LYS A 121 -8.75 -5.08 -14.34
C LYS A 121 -9.68 -5.80 -13.35
N ASN A 122 -10.87 -5.24 -13.08
CA ASN A 122 -11.85 -5.79 -12.14
C ASN A 122 -11.32 -5.93 -10.71
N VAL A 123 -10.49 -4.96 -10.29
CA VAL A 123 -9.92 -4.91 -8.94
C VAL A 123 -10.57 -3.77 -8.17
N ALA A 124 -11.18 -4.09 -7.02
CA ALA A 124 -11.63 -3.12 -6.03
C ALA A 124 -10.50 -2.89 -5.01
N VAL A 125 -10.30 -1.63 -4.63
CA VAL A 125 -9.27 -1.26 -3.65
C VAL A 125 -9.92 -0.65 -2.42
N VAL A 126 -9.52 -1.12 -1.24
CA VAL A 126 -9.88 -0.55 0.06
C VAL A 126 -8.60 0.01 0.68
N PHE A 127 -8.63 1.31 0.99
CA PHE A 127 -7.60 1.96 1.79
C PHE A 127 -8.12 2.11 3.21
N ALA A 128 -7.36 1.66 4.19
CA ALA A 128 -7.62 1.93 5.59
C ALA A 128 -6.44 2.71 6.19
N THR A 129 -6.75 3.65 7.10
CA THR A 129 -5.76 4.43 7.82
C THR A 129 -6.35 4.91 9.15
N GLN A 130 -5.50 5.05 10.13
CA GLN A 130 -5.87 5.66 11.42
C GLN A 130 -5.78 7.19 11.38
N SER A 131 -4.97 7.75 10.47
CA SER A 131 -4.76 9.19 10.34
C SER A 131 -5.22 9.69 8.98
N LEU A 132 -6.27 10.52 9.01
CA LEU A 132 -6.74 11.19 7.80
C LEU A 132 -5.75 12.28 7.35
N ALA A 133 -5.04 12.89 8.29
CA ALA A 133 -4.04 13.92 8.01
C ALA A 133 -2.88 13.37 7.17
N ASP A 134 -2.39 12.16 7.47
CA ASP A 134 -1.28 11.56 6.74
C ASP A 134 -1.62 11.36 5.25
N ILE A 135 -2.88 10.99 4.97
CA ILE A 135 -3.34 10.93 3.57
C ILE A 135 -3.51 12.33 3.00
N ALA A 136 -4.09 13.27 3.74
CA ALA A 136 -4.35 14.63 3.29
C ALA A 136 -3.05 15.36 2.89
N ASP A 137 -1.98 15.14 3.61
CA ASP A 137 -0.66 15.73 3.39
C ASP A 137 0.16 15.00 2.31
N SER A 138 -0.30 13.83 1.86
CA SER A 138 0.41 13.06 0.85
C SER A 138 0.30 13.66 -0.56
N SER A 139 1.35 13.48 -1.37
CA SER A 139 1.39 13.95 -2.77
C SER A 139 0.31 13.35 -3.67
N ILE A 140 -0.33 12.26 -3.25
CA ILE A 140 -1.37 11.57 -4.01
C ILE A 140 -2.78 11.76 -3.43
N ALA A 141 -2.94 12.60 -2.39
CA ALA A 141 -4.24 12.90 -1.81
C ALA A 141 -5.33 13.24 -2.86
N PRO A 142 -5.07 14.10 -3.87
CA PRO A 142 -6.06 14.38 -4.89
C PRO A 142 -6.51 13.13 -5.66
N ALA A 143 -5.57 12.22 -5.97
CA ALA A 143 -5.87 10.99 -6.70
C ALA A 143 -6.71 10.02 -5.85
N ILE A 144 -6.44 9.91 -4.55
CA ILE A 144 -7.23 9.10 -3.61
C ILE A 144 -8.64 9.68 -3.48
N ILE A 145 -8.75 10.99 -3.27
CA ILE A 145 -10.04 11.69 -3.12
C ILE A 145 -10.92 11.49 -4.35
N GLU A 146 -10.33 11.59 -5.55
CA GLU A 146 -11.05 11.41 -6.82
C GLU A 146 -11.45 9.95 -7.07
N SER A 147 -10.53 9.02 -6.81
CA SER A 147 -10.68 7.60 -7.17
C SER A 147 -11.46 6.80 -6.13
N CYS A 148 -11.53 7.26 -4.87
CA CYS A 148 -12.27 6.63 -3.78
C CYS A 148 -13.59 7.36 -3.49
N PRO A 149 -14.65 7.14 -4.29
CA PRO A 149 -15.92 7.86 -4.16
C PRO A 149 -16.76 7.43 -2.97
N GLN A 150 -16.39 6.33 -2.32
CA GLN A 150 -17.01 5.86 -1.08
C GLN A 150 -16.01 5.97 0.04
N ARG A 151 -16.42 6.58 1.15
CA ARG A 151 -15.58 6.77 2.33
C ARG A 151 -16.39 6.46 3.57
N ILE A 152 -15.77 5.74 4.48
CA ILE A 152 -16.35 5.43 5.79
C ILE A 152 -15.45 6.07 6.83
N PHE A 153 -16.01 7.00 7.58
CA PHE A 153 -15.31 7.65 8.67
C PHE A 153 -15.74 7.02 10.00
N LEU A 154 -14.76 6.65 10.79
CA LEU A 154 -14.97 6.14 12.13
C LEU A 154 -15.22 7.30 13.09
N PRO A 155 -15.89 7.05 14.23
CA PRO A 155 -16.05 8.05 15.29
C PRO A 155 -14.72 8.64 15.72
N ASN A 156 -14.67 9.96 15.83
CA ASN A 156 -13.50 10.69 16.27
C ASN A 156 -13.95 11.95 17.02
N ASP A 157 -13.90 11.94 18.33
CA ASP A 157 -14.27 13.06 19.19
C ASP A 157 -13.44 14.32 18.94
N ARG A 158 -12.20 14.13 18.45
CA ARG A 158 -11.27 15.21 18.07
C ARG A 158 -11.49 15.74 16.65
N ALA A 159 -12.50 15.25 15.91
CA ALA A 159 -12.77 15.69 14.54
C ALA A 159 -13.04 17.20 14.43
N ILE A 160 -13.55 17.82 15.49
CA ILE A 160 -13.85 19.26 15.58
C ILE A 160 -12.63 20.14 15.87
N GLU A 161 -11.48 19.56 16.26
CA GLU A 161 -10.25 20.30 16.48
C GLU A 161 -9.74 20.92 15.15
N PRO A 162 -9.13 22.11 15.17
CA PRO A 162 -8.79 22.83 13.93
C PRO A 162 -8.00 21.99 12.92
N GLN A 163 -6.99 21.26 13.37
CA GLN A 163 -6.14 20.46 12.50
C GLN A 163 -6.89 19.27 11.89
N SER A 164 -7.61 18.51 12.70
CA SER A 164 -8.44 17.40 12.23
C SER A 164 -9.54 17.87 11.29
N ARG A 165 -10.23 18.97 11.66
CA ARG A 165 -11.28 19.61 10.84
C ARG A 165 -10.80 19.95 9.45
N ALA A 166 -9.59 20.54 9.30
CA ALA A 166 -9.03 20.90 8.01
C ALA A 166 -8.85 19.64 7.11
N ALA A 167 -8.38 18.54 7.68
CA ALA A 167 -8.27 17.26 6.94
C ALA A 167 -9.65 16.76 6.49
N TYR A 168 -10.66 16.74 7.37
CA TYR A 168 -12.02 16.36 6.98
C TYR A 168 -12.61 17.25 5.88
N GLN A 169 -12.39 18.56 5.95
CA GLN A 169 -12.84 19.50 4.91
C GLN A 169 -12.16 19.25 3.56
N GLN A 170 -10.88 18.90 3.56
CA GLN A 170 -10.14 18.51 2.34
C GLN A 170 -10.78 17.27 1.68
N PHE A 171 -11.32 16.34 2.48
CA PHE A 171 -12.09 15.20 1.98
C PHE A 171 -13.54 15.54 1.62
N GLY A 172 -13.90 16.81 1.65
CA GLY A 172 -15.21 17.31 1.20
C GLY A 172 -16.33 17.19 2.22
N LEU A 173 -16.02 17.11 3.52
CA LEU A 173 -17.03 17.14 4.57
C LEU A 173 -17.33 18.59 4.99
N ASN A 174 -18.61 18.88 5.26
CA ASN A 174 -19.03 20.13 5.84
C ASN A 174 -19.05 20.05 7.39
N GLU A 175 -19.23 21.20 8.04
CA GLU A 175 -19.22 21.32 9.51
C GLU A 175 -20.20 20.36 10.19
N ARG A 176 -21.43 20.23 9.65
CA ARG A 176 -22.43 19.34 10.22
C ARG A 176 -22.02 17.86 10.15
N GLN A 177 -21.37 17.45 9.08
CA GLN A 177 -20.89 16.10 8.89
C GLN A 177 -19.74 15.79 9.85
N ILE A 178 -18.82 16.74 10.05
CA ILE A 178 -17.72 16.64 11.00
C ILE A 178 -18.27 16.54 12.43
N GLU A 179 -19.27 17.35 12.78
CA GLU A 179 -19.96 17.28 14.07
C GLU A 179 -20.62 15.90 14.30
N LEU A 180 -21.25 15.32 13.28
CA LEU A 180 -21.82 13.98 13.38
C LEU A 180 -20.77 12.92 13.65
N ILE A 181 -19.61 13.02 13.02
CA ILE A 181 -18.48 12.10 13.24
C ILE A 181 -17.95 12.25 14.66
N SER A 182 -17.85 13.50 15.17
CA SER A 182 -17.33 13.75 16.52
C SER A 182 -18.24 13.21 17.64
N ARG A 183 -19.54 13.13 17.38
CA ARG A 183 -20.55 12.63 18.33
C ARG A 183 -20.92 11.17 18.12
N ALA A 184 -20.40 10.51 17.09
CA ALA A 184 -20.73 9.14 16.78
C ALA A 184 -20.21 8.18 17.86
N ILE A 185 -20.97 7.11 18.12
CA ILE A 185 -20.63 6.13 19.15
C ILE A 185 -19.53 5.20 18.63
N PRO A 186 -18.34 5.16 19.27
CA PRO A 186 -17.24 4.28 18.88
C PRO A 186 -17.67 2.82 18.80
N LYS A 187 -17.11 2.09 17.82
CA LYS A 187 -17.37 0.66 17.54
C LYS A 187 -18.83 0.32 17.19
N ARG A 188 -19.71 1.29 17.11
CA ARG A 188 -21.14 1.07 16.81
C ARG A 188 -21.64 1.91 15.63
N GLN A 189 -21.23 3.16 15.52
CA GLN A 189 -21.71 4.08 14.50
C GLN A 189 -20.58 4.45 13.54
N TYR A 190 -20.92 4.60 12.27
CA TYR A 190 -19.99 4.91 11.19
C TYR A 190 -20.62 5.91 10.25
N TYR A 191 -19.85 6.86 9.74
CA TYR A 191 -20.33 7.85 8.79
C TYR A 191 -19.92 7.48 7.38
N LEU A 192 -20.89 7.14 6.53
CA LEU A 192 -20.69 6.86 5.11
C LEU A 192 -20.86 8.15 4.30
N GLN A 193 -19.86 8.47 3.49
CA GLN A 193 -19.92 9.45 2.42
C GLN A 193 -19.86 8.74 1.08
N SER A 194 -20.81 9.03 0.18
CA SER A 194 -20.84 8.44 -1.16
C SER A 194 -21.52 9.37 -2.17
N ARG A 195 -21.37 9.09 -3.46
CA ARG A 195 -22.09 9.79 -4.54
C ARG A 195 -23.60 9.65 -4.46
N ARG A 196 -24.11 8.61 -3.76
CA ARG A 196 -25.54 8.34 -3.60
C ARG A 196 -26.15 8.98 -2.36
N GLY A 197 -25.35 9.69 -1.58
CA GLY A 197 -25.74 10.32 -0.34
C GLY A 197 -24.82 9.97 0.82
N ASN A 198 -25.03 10.67 1.92
CA ASN A 198 -24.24 10.57 3.13
C ASN A 198 -25.15 10.17 4.30
N ARG A 199 -24.69 9.31 5.18
CA ARG A 199 -25.47 8.86 6.32
C ARG A 199 -24.61 8.34 7.47
N LEU A 200 -25.09 8.57 8.67
CA LEU A 200 -24.65 7.82 9.84
C LEU A 200 -25.42 6.49 9.90
N PHE A 201 -24.74 5.40 10.10
CA PHE A 201 -25.33 4.08 10.26
C PHE A 201 -24.73 3.34 11.43
N ALA A 202 -25.50 2.43 12.01
CA ALA A 202 -25.02 1.54 13.05
C ALA A 202 -24.73 0.15 12.45
N LEU A 203 -23.60 -0.43 12.83
CA LEU A 203 -23.25 -1.80 12.50
C LEU A 203 -23.25 -2.60 13.80
N GLY A 204 -24.15 -3.58 13.88
CA GLY A 204 -24.19 -4.54 14.97
C GLY A 204 -23.35 -5.75 14.56
N MET A 205 -22.24 -5.94 15.19
CA MET A 205 -21.35 -7.08 14.99
C MET A 205 -21.52 -8.06 16.16
N GLY A 206 -22.73 -8.56 16.36
CA GLY A 206 -23.09 -9.67 17.26
C GLY A 206 -22.66 -9.51 18.70
#